data_371e0babca71acedfb53dee69ae9ad6e
#
_entry.id   371e0babca71acedfb53dee69ae9ad6e
#
_cell.length_a   1.000
_cell.length_b   1.000
_cell.length_c   1.000
_cell.angle_alpha   90.00
_cell.angle_beta   90.00
_cell.angle_gamma   90.00
#
_symmetry.space_group_name_H-M   'P 1'
#
loop_
_entity.id
_entity.type
_entity.pdbx_description
1 polymer ?
#
loop_
_entity_poly.entity_id
_entity_poly.type
_entity_poly.pdbx_seq_one_letter_code
_entity_poly.pdbx_strand_id
1 'polypeptide(L)'
;MVCEKNNGTKHDFDNDPIETIVDGEWLRANGTTLGADNGIGVAAELALLASDDIQHGPIECLFTVDEETGLTGAKALKEGFMTGDILLNLDSEDEGEIFMGCAGGKDTQAVFHCEQRPTNPNMLYFKIDVKGLNGGHSGGEIHKGLGNANKILVRFLYLLNNEADFTLCSIEGGNLRNAIAREAHAVIGLYSEDKEQVRVLLNNYTADIENELKHIDPNVQITMESTDRPELCLSNFDMEKVIRALHACPHGVIGMSHDIEGLVETSTNLASVKMRHEAETEQLIITVGTSQRSSIESCKNMIANQVASVFKLAGAIVTHGDGYPGWKPNPSSAILKVAVESYKRLFGVEPKVKAIHAGLECGLFLEKYPSLDMVSFGPTLRGVHSPDERMLIPTVDKFWRHLLDVLVNIPARS
;
A
#
# COMPACT_ATOMS: atom_id res chain seq x y z
N MET A 1 7.68 -9.84 -13.47
CA MET A 1 6.88 -9.04 -14.42
C MET A 1 5.42 -9.47 -14.36
N VAL A 2 4.49 -8.53 -14.31
CA VAL A 2 3.05 -8.79 -14.20
C VAL A 2 2.46 -9.21 -15.55
N CYS A 3 1.61 -10.23 -15.58
CA CYS A 3 0.95 -10.75 -16.79
C CYS A 3 -0.53 -10.34 -16.81
N GLU A 4 -0.81 -9.13 -17.34
CA GLU A 4 -2.18 -8.60 -17.47
C GLU A 4 -2.53 -8.29 -18.93
N LYS A 5 -3.79 -8.45 -19.31
CA LYS A 5 -4.28 -8.15 -20.66
C LYS A 5 -5.69 -7.57 -20.67
N ASN A 6 -6.01 -6.75 -21.67
CA ASN A 6 -7.35 -6.21 -21.85
C ASN A 6 -8.37 -7.31 -22.15
N ASN A 7 -9.61 -7.09 -21.72
CA ASN A 7 -10.72 -7.96 -22.06
C ASN A 7 -10.84 -8.10 -23.59
N GLY A 8 -10.78 -9.33 -24.09
CA GLY A 8 -10.85 -9.64 -25.52
C GLY A 8 -9.51 -9.76 -26.24
N THR A 9 -8.39 -9.39 -25.61
CA THR A 9 -7.05 -9.63 -26.16
C THR A 9 -6.75 -11.12 -26.17
N LYS A 10 -6.45 -11.65 -27.35
CA LYS A 10 -6.00 -13.05 -27.53
C LYS A 10 -4.48 -13.08 -27.38
N HIS A 11 -4.00 -13.45 -26.22
CA HIS A 11 -2.58 -13.59 -25.91
C HIS A 11 -2.40 -14.66 -24.84
N ASP A 12 -1.43 -15.53 -25.03
CA ASP A 12 -1.00 -16.56 -24.08
C ASP A 12 0.41 -16.21 -23.59
N PHE A 13 0.52 -15.75 -22.34
CA PHE A 13 1.79 -15.32 -21.76
C PHE A 13 2.82 -16.44 -21.64
N ASP A 14 2.41 -17.71 -21.71
CA ASP A 14 3.34 -18.86 -21.66
C ASP A 14 3.92 -19.17 -23.04
N ASN A 15 3.24 -18.80 -24.13
CA ASN A 15 3.61 -19.24 -25.48
C ASN A 15 3.78 -18.13 -26.52
N ASP A 16 3.12 -16.95 -26.32
CA ASP A 16 3.16 -15.87 -27.28
C ASP A 16 4.17 -14.79 -26.89
N PRO A 17 4.95 -14.25 -27.84
CA PRO A 17 5.81 -13.11 -27.58
C PRO A 17 5.00 -11.84 -27.35
N ILE A 18 5.50 -10.92 -26.52
CA ILE A 18 4.89 -9.60 -26.36
C ILE A 18 5.01 -8.82 -27.68
N GLU A 19 3.88 -8.42 -28.23
CA GLU A 19 3.82 -7.58 -29.43
C GLU A 19 4.02 -6.11 -29.05
N THR A 20 5.22 -5.58 -29.33
CA THR A 20 5.58 -4.21 -28.98
C THR A 20 5.16 -3.20 -30.04
N ILE A 21 4.76 -2.01 -29.62
CA ILE A 21 4.35 -0.88 -30.47
C ILE A 21 5.12 0.36 -30.03
N VAL A 22 5.77 1.04 -31.01
CA VAL A 22 6.32 2.38 -30.80
C VAL A 22 5.23 3.41 -31.08
N ASP A 23 4.86 4.18 -30.06
CA ASP A 23 3.82 5.20 -30.09
C ASP A 23 4.43 6.55 -29.69
N GLY A 24 4.90 7.31 -30.68
CA GLY A 24 5.70 8.51 -30.47
C GLY A 24 7.02 8.19 -29.75
N GLU A 25 7.21 8.76 -28.56
CA GLU A 25 8.40 8.51 -27.73
C GLU A 25 8.21 7.32 -26.76
N TRP A 26 7.07 6.64 -26.82
CA TRP A 26 6.74 5.54 -25.92
C TRP A 26 6.82 4.18 -26.59
N LEU A 27 7.38 3.20 -25.90
CA LEU A 27 7.24 1.79 -26.21
C LEU A 27 6.13 1.22 -25.31
N ARG A 28 5.15 0.53 -25.90
CA ARG A 28 4.06 -0.16 -25.22
C ARG A 28 3.76 -1.52 -25.83
N ALA A 29 2.95 -2.34 -25.19
CA ALA A 29 2.47 -3.59 -25.75
C ALA A 29 1.08 -3.46 -26.39
N ASN A 30 0.71 -4.41 -27.24
CA ASN A 30 -0.58 -4.46 -27.91
C ASN A 30 -1.64 -5.15 -27.05
N GLY A 31 -2.24 -4.40 -26.13
CA GLY A 31 -3.33 -4.90 -25.27
C GLY A 31 -2.92 -5.82 -24.14
N THR A 32 -1.62 -5.91 -23.85
CA THR A 32 -1.04 -6.61 -22.70
C THR A 32 -0.14 -5.68 -21.91
N THR A 33 0.30 -6.09 -20.72
CA THR A 33 1.47 -5.51 -20.05
C THR A 33 2.68 -5.61 -20.96
N LEU A 34 3.60 -4.64 -20.87
CA LEU A 34 4.86 -4.61 -21.62
C LEU A 34 5.93 -5.48 -20.94
N GLY A 35 5.91 -5.55 -19.61
CA GLY A 35 6.94 -6.20 -18.80
C GLY A 35 8.24 -5.39 -18.72
N ALA A 36 8.18 -4.06 -18.96
CA ALA A 36 9.31 -3.18 -18.78
C ALA A 36 9.70 -3.04 -17.31
N ASP A 37 8.74 -3.21 -16.43
CA ASP A 37 8.88 -3.37 -14.98
C ASP A 37 9.05 -4.86 -14.63
N ASN A 38 10.25 -5.35 -14.26
CA ASN A 38 11.56 -4.71 -14.45
C ASN A 38 12.38 -5.39 -15.57
N GLY A 39 11.76 -5.68 -16.69
CA GLY A 39 12.43 -6.27 -17.86
C GLY A 39 13.56 -5.40 -18.39
N ILE A 40 13.49 -4.06 -18.21
CA ILE A 40 14.56 -3.15 -18.65
C ILE A 40 15.81 -3.27 -17.77
N GLY A 41 15.65 -3.47 -16.46
CA GLY A 41 16.74 -3.76 -15.55
C GLY A 41 17.43 -5.09 -15.90
N VAL A 42 16.63 -6.14 -16.13
CA VAL A 42 17.14 -7.45 -16.60
C VAL A 42 17.92 -7.29 -17.92
N ALA A 43 17.40 -6.51 -18.88
CA ALA A 43 18.07 -6.28 -20.16
C ALA A 43 19.41 -5.53 -19.97
N ALA A 44 19.48 -4.57 -19.05
CA ALA A 44 20.70 -3.84 -18.74
C ALA A 44 21.76 -4.76 -18.12
N GLU A 45 21.38 -5.61 -17.16
CA GLU A 45 22.29 -6.61 -16.56
C GLU A 45 22.80 -7.61 -17.59
N LEU A 46 21.93 -8.13 -18.47
CA LEU A 46 22.35 -9.03 -19.56
C LEU A 46 23.29 -8.34 -20.55
N ALA A 47 23.07 -7.05 -20.85
CA ALA A 47 23.95 -6.28 -21.71
C ALA A 47 25.34 -6.08 -21.07
N LEU A 48 25.41 -5.83 -19.75
CA LEU A 48 26.67 -5.77 -19.01
C LEU A 48 27.43 -7.10 -19.08
N LEU A 49 26.74 -8.23 -18.83
CA LEU A 49 27.34 -9.56 -18.87
C LEU A 49 27.81 -9.97 -20.27
N ALA A 50 27.18 -9.46 -21.32
CA ALA A 50 27.52 -9.75 -22.71
C ALA A 50 28.62 -8.85 -23.28
N SER A 51 29.05 -7.80 -22.59
CA SER A 51 29.96 -6.79 -23.10
C SER A 51 31.40 -7.03 -22.61
N ASP A 52 32.37 -6.93 -23.51
CA ASP A 52 33.80 -7.06 -23.21
C ASP A 52 34.52 -5.70 -23.12
N ASP A 53 33.85 -4.60 -23.49
CA ASP A 53 34.43 -3.26 -23.63
C ASP A 53 33.96 -2.25 -22.56
N ILE A 54 33.03 -2.65 -21.69
CA ILE A 54 32.53 -1.82 -20.58
C ILE A 54 33.53 -1.88 -19.40
N GLN A 55 33.93 -0.71 -18.92
CA GLN A 55 34.81 -0.60 -17.75
C GLN A 55 34.02 -0.72 -16.46
N HIS A 56 34.33 -1.69 -15.63
CA HIS A 56 33.74 -1.92 -14.33
C HIS A 56 34.64 -2.74 -13.41
N GLY A 57 34.40 -2.69 -12.11
CA GLY A 57 34.95 -3.64 -11.14
C GLY A 57 34.27 -5.03 -11.23
N PRO A 58 34.54 -5.95 -10.29
CA PRO A 58 33.78 -7.21 -10.22
C PRO A 58 32.28 -6.95 -10.10
N ILE A 59 31.46 -7.62 -10.92
CA ILE A 59 30.00 -7.51 -10.96
C ILE A 59 29.37 -8.85 -10.65
N GLU A 60 28.32 -8.84 -9.86
CA GLU A 60 27.36 -9.92 -9.68
C GLU A 60 26.00 -9.42 -10.13
N CYS A 61 25.35 -10.09 -11.09
CA CYS A 61 23.97 -9.77 -11.51
C CYS A 61 23.01 -10.70 -10.75
N LEU A 62 22.10 -10.12 -9.99
CA LEU A 62 21.13 -10.83 -9.18
C LEU A 62 19.75 -10.75 -9.82
N PHE A 63 19.25 -11.87 -10.33
CA PHE A 63 17.90 -12.00 -10.86
C PHE A 63 17.04 -12.70 -9.81
N THR A 64 16.03 -12.00 -9.29
CA THR A 64 15.05 -12.56 -8.36
C THR A 64 13.83 -13.09 -9.10
N VAL A 65 13.05 -13.93 -8.45
CA VAL A 65 11.78 -14.44 -8.97
C VAL A 65 10.63 -13.93 -8.11
N ASP A 66 9.46 -13.71 -8.74
CA ASP A 66 8.21 -13.46 -8.07
C ASP A 66 8.26 -12.21 -7.15
N GLU A 67 8.90 -11.13 -7.66
CA GLU A 67 8.95 -9.84 -6.96
C GLU A 67 7.53 -9.31 -6.73
N GLU A 68 6.74 -9.24 -7.79
CA GLU A 68 5.44 -8.58 -7.91
C GLU A 68 4.31 -9.20 -7.05
N THR A 69 4.40 -10.48 -6.74
CA THR A 69 3.34 -11.17 -6.01
C THR A 69 3.69 -11.45 -4.55
N GLY A 70 4.97 -11.29 -4.16
CA GLY A 70 5.32 -11.54 -2.77
C GLY A 70 6.78 -11.45 -2.38
N LEU A 71 7.67 -11.00 -3.28
CA LEU A 71 9.11 -10.88 -3.03
C LEU A 71 9.76 -12.24 -2.65
N THR A 72 9.24 -13.34 -3.22
CA THR A 72 9.59 -14.70 -2.74
C THR A 72 11.06 -15.04 -3.00
N GLY A 73 11.61 -14.59 -4.15
CA GLY A 73 13.02 -14.76 -4.50
C GLY A 73 13.94 -14.05 -3.50
N ALA A 74 13.69 -12.78 -3.22
CA ALA A 74 14.47 -12.00 -2.26
C ALA A 74 14.36 -12.55 -0.83
N LYS A 75 13.18 -13.00 -0.41
CA LYS A 75 12.98 -13.67 0.89
C LYS A 75 13.76 -14.98 1.01
N ALA A 76 13.84 -15.74 -0.07
CA ALA A 76 14.54 -17.02 -0.10
C ALA A 76 16.07 -16.90 -0.22
N LEU A 77 16.60 -15.71 -0.53
CA LEU A 77 18.02 -15.45 -0.64
C LEU A 77 18.72 -15.80 0.69
N LYS A 78 19.84 -16.49 0.60
CA LYS A 78 20.63 -16.90 1.78
C LYS A 78 21.84 -15.99 1.97
N GLU A 79 22.26 -15.84 3.22
CA GLU A 79 23.53 -15.19 3.54
C GLU A 79 24.69 -15.85 2.79
N GLY A 80 25.64 -15.02 2.31
CA GLY A 80 26.81 -15.51 1.55
C GLY A 80 26.53 -15.87 0.08
N PHE A 81 25.31 -15.66 -0.43
CA PHE A 81 25.00 -15.83 -1.85
C PHE A 81 25.65 -14.75 -2.72
N MET A 82 25.66 -13.50 -2.23
CA MET A 82 26.35 -12.36 -2.86
C MET A 82 27.61 -12.02 -2.07
N THR A 83 28.62 -11.49 -2.75
CA THR A 83 29.89 -11.03 -2.18
C THR A 83 30.12 -9.52 -2.32
N GLY A 84 29.26 -8.84 -3.08
CA GLY A 84 29.31 -7.40 -3.29
C GLY A 84 28.95 -6.61 -2.03
N ASP A 85 29.56 -5.43 -1.85
CA ASP A 85 29.26 -4.48 -0.76
C ASP A 85 28.36 -3.33 -1.21
N ILE A 86 28.10 -3.22 -2.52
CA ILE A 86 27.30 -2.19 -3.16
C ILE A 86 26.24 -2.85 -4.00
N LEU A 87 24.99 -2.41 -3.87
CA LEU A 87 23.87 -2.84 -4.70
C LEU A 87 23.31 -1.66 -5.51
N LEU A 88 23.27 -1.83 -6.82
CA LEU A 88 22.53 -0.97 -7.73
C LEU A 88 21.21 -1.66 -8.06
N ASN A 89 20.12 -1.23 -7.45
CA ASN A 89 18.79 -1.73 -7.80
C ASN A 89 18.29 -0.95 -9.01
N LEU A 90 17.85 -1.65 -10.05
CA LEU A 90 17.44 -1.07 -11.34
C LEU A 90 15.92 -1.07 -11.52
N ASP A 91 15.18 -1.16 -10.42
CA ASP A 91 13.73 -1.33 -10.36
C ASP A 91 13.01 -0.02 -9.95
N SER A 92 13.41 1.09 -10.55
CA SER A 92 12.75 2.39 -10.37
C SER A 92 12.16 2.90 -11.68
N GLU A 93 11.06 3.65 -11.58
CA GLU A 93 10.18 4.01 -12.68
C GLU A 93 10.26 5.49 -13.10
N ASP A 94 11.18 6.27 -12.53
CA ASP A 94 11.29 7.71 -12.77
C ASP A 94 12.73 8.12 -13.10
N GLU A 95 12.98 8.46 -14.37
CA GLU A 95 14.26 9.03 -14.79
C GLU A 95 14.50 10.38 -14.07
N GLY A 96 15.74 10.59 -13.62
CA GLY A 96 16.11 11.78 -12.85
C GLY A 96 15.81 11.68 -11.37
N GLU A 97 15.37 10.53 -10.89
CA GLU A 97 15.17 10.24 -9.48
C GLU A 97 16.11 9.12 -9.01
N ILE A 98 16.66 9.26 -7.82
CA ILE A 98 17.50 8.24 -7.16
C ILE A 98 16.92 7.95 -5.79
N PHE A 99 16.57 6.69 -5.57
CA PHE A 99 16.03 6.25 -4.29
C PHE A 99 17.15 5.73 -3.39
N MET A 100 17.08 6.13 -2.11
CA MET A 100 18.04 5.73 -1.07
C MET A 100 17.36 5.15 0.18
N GLY A 101 16.10 4.74 0.04
CA GLY A 101 15.33 4.16 1.15
C GLY A 101 13.91 3.79 0.75
N CYS A 102 13.34 2.85 1.49
CA CYS A 102 11.95 2.44 1.33
C CYS A 102 11.32 2.02 2.66
N ALA A 103 9.99 2.03 2.73
CA ALA A 103 9.30 1.54 3.90
C ALA A 103 9.19 0.00 3.87
N GLY A 104 9.37 -0.62 5.02
CA GLY A 104 8.89 -1.97 5.27
C GLY A 104 7.39 -1.98 5.53
N GLY A 105 6.79 -3.15 5.45
CA GLY A 105 5.37 -3.36 5.70
C GLY A 105 5.11 -4.48 6.70
N LYS A 106 4.00 -4.36 7.44
CA LYS A 106 3.49 -5.40 8.33
C LYS A 106 1.97 -5.32 8.39
N ASP A 107 1.31 -6.45 8.17
CA ASP A 107 -0.13 -6.51 8.27
C ASP A 107 -0.53 -7.00 9.66
N THR A 108 -1.63 -6.46 10.17
CA THR A 108 -2.23 -6.91 11.43
C THR A 108 -3.69 -7.24 11.17
N GLN A 109 -4.09 -8.44 11.53
CA GLN A 109 -5.47 -8.90 11.45
C GLN A 109 -6.05 -9.06 12.85
N ALA A 110 -7.25 -8.51 13.06
CA ALA A 110 -8.03 -8.73 14.29
C ALA A 110 -9.33 -9.45 13.95
N VAL A 111 -9.69 -10.45 14.74
CA VAL A 111 -10.90 -11.24 14.55
C VAL A 111 -11.73 -11.17 15.84
N PHE A 112 -12.95 -10.65 15.72
CA PHE A 112 -13.94 -10.68 16.78
C PHE A 112 -14.89 -11.85 16.56
N HIS A 113 -15.12 -12.60 17.62
CA HIS A 113 -16.17 -13.60 17.73
C HIS A 113 -17.30 -13.00 18.55
N CYS A 114 -18.39 -12.64 17.87
CA CYS A 114 -19.49 -11.89 18.45
C CYS A 114 -20.73 -12.76 18.63
N GLU A 115 -21.43 -12.56 19.74
CA GLU A 115 -22.72 -13.18 19.97
C GLU A 115 -23.75 -12.64 18.98
N GLN A 116 -24.40 -13.54 18.25
CA GLN A 116 -25.53 -13.18 17.37
C GLN A 116 -26.82 -13.13 18.15
N ARG A 117 -27.73 -12.25 17.75
CA ARG A 117 -29.09 -12.18 18.25
C ARG A 117 -30.09 -12.00 17.13
N PRO A 118 -31.32 -12.53 17.24
CA PRO A 118 -32.37 -12.23 16.30
C PRO A 118 -32.71 -10.74 16.34
N THR A 119 -32.99 -10.16 15.18
CA THR A 119 -33.39 -8.76 15.06
C THR A 119 -34.78 -8.51 15.64
N ASN A 120 -35.02 -7.30 16.17
CA ASN A 120 -36.30 -6.91 16.73
C ASN A 120 -37.32 -6.54 15.62
N PRO A 121 -38.49 -7.23 15.50
CA PRO A 121 -39.48 -6.92 14.48
C PRO A 121 -40.14 -5.54 14.63
N ASN A 122 -40.02 -4.87 15.78
CA ASN A 122 -40.58 -3.55 16.06
C ASN A 122 -39.62 -2.41 15.68
N MET A 123 -38.42 -2.70 15.18
CA MET A 123 -37.46 -1.72 14.68
C MET A 123 -37.61 -1.53 13.18
N LEU A 124 -37.21 -0.34 12.71
CA LEU A 124 -37.02 -0.01 11.30
C LEU A 124 -35.53 -0.21 10.97
N TYR A 125 -35.25 -0.76 9.79
CA TYR A 125 -33.90 -1.08 9.37
C TYR A 125 -33.43 -0.14 8.25
N PHE A 126 -32.18 0.29 8.37
CA PHE A 126 -31.56 1.26 7.45
C PHE A 126 -30.16 0.80 7.08
N LYS A 127 -29.83 0.96 5.82
CA LYS A 127 -28.47 0.85 5.31
C LYS A 127 -27.85 2.23 5.30
N ILE A 128 -26.68 2.36 5.91
CA ILE A 128 -25.84 3.56 5.86
C ILE A 128 -24.70 3.24 4.89
N ASP A 129 -24.53 4.06 3.86
CA ASP A 129 -23.46 3.95 2.87
C ASP A 129 -22.54 5.16 2.93
N VAL A 130 -21.24 4.92 2.95
CA VAL A 130 -20.18 5.92 2.72
C VAL A 130 -19.52 5.58 1.40
N LYS A 131 -19.54 6.50 0.44
CA LYS A 131 -19.02 6.30 -0.92
C LYS A 131 -18.55 7.61 -1.56
N GLY A 132 -18.03 7.54 -2.79
CA GLY A 132 -17.57 8.72 -3.53
C GLY A 132 -16.19 9.21 -3.14
N LEU A 133 -15.47 8.48 -2.29
CA LEU A 133 -14.08 8.77 -1.95
C LEU A 133 -13.14 8.31 -3.08
N ASN A 134 -12.05 9.03 -3.27
CA ASN A 134 -11.05 8.71 -4.30
C ASN A 134 -10.34 7.39 -4.01
N GLY A 135 -10.08 7.08 -2.73
CA GLY A 135 -9.19 6.01 -2.35
C GLY A 135 -7.75 6.32 -2.78
N GLY A 136 -6.84 5.38 -2.56
CA GLY A 136 -5.44 5.53 -2.94
C GLY A 136 -4.57 4.44 -2.34
N HIS A 137 -3.29 4.43 -2.74
CA HIS A 137 -2.31 3.49 -2.19
C HIS A 137 -1.94 3.86 -0.75
N SER A 138 -2.04 2.90 0.18
CA SER A 138 -1.81 3.12 1.61
C SER A 138 -0.37 3.45 2.00
N GLY A 139 0.57 3.32 1.08
CA GLY A 139 1.95 3.78 1.22
C GLY A 139 2.14 5.13 0.53
N GLY A 140 2.26 5.13 -0.79
CA GLY A 140 2.61 6.32 -1.58
C GLY A 140 1.67 7.51 -1.46
N GLU A 141 0.41 7.30 -1.06
CA GLU A 141 -0.60 8.36 -1.01
C GLU A 141 -1.16 8.64 0.40
N ILE A 142 -0.72 7.93 1.42
CA ILE A 142 -1.22 8.09 2.80
C ILE A 142 -1.05 9.51 3.34
N HIS A 143 -0.02 10.23 2.87
CA HIS A 143 0.27 11.62 3.24
C HIS A 143 -0.72 12.63 2.67
N LYS A 144 -1.50 12.25 1.66
CA LYS A 144 -2.47 13.14 1.02
C LYS A 144 -3.71 13.40 1.88
N GLY A 145 -3.88 12.64 2.97
CA GLY A 145 -5.04 12.80 3.87
C GLY A 145 -6.37 12.36 3.27
N LEU A 146 -6.33 11.44 2.28
CA LEU A 146 -7.53 10.88 1.63
C LEU A 146 -8.49 10.27 2.65
N GLY A 147 -9.78 10.44 2.43
CA GLY A 147 -10.82 9.93 3.30
C GLY A 147 -10.80 8.40 3.35
N ASN A 148 -10.93 7.84 4.55
CA ASN A 148 -11.07 6.40 4.77
C ASN A 148 -12.52 6.10 5.13
N ALA A 149 -13.25 5.40 4.25
CA ALA A 149 -14.67 5.11 4.43
C ALA A 149 -14.96 4.34 5.72
N ASN A 150 -14.09 3.40 6.13
CA ASN A 150 -14.23 2.67 7.40
C ASN A 150 -14.19 3.63 8.59
N LYS A 151 -13.26 4.59 8.60
CA LYS A 151 -13.12 5.58 9.68
C LYS A 151 -14.31 6.53 9.71
N ILE A 152 -14.79 6.96 8.55
CA ILE A 152 -15.95 7.85 8.43
C ILE A 152 -17.21 7.12 8.93
N LEU A 153 -17.47 5.91 8.45
CA LEU A 153 -18.63 5.13 8.89
C LEU A 153 -18.62 4.87 10.40
N VAL A 154 -17.48 4.41 10.93
CA VAL A 154 -17.36 4.07 12.35
C VAL A 154 -17.45 5.30 13.24
N ARG A 155 -16.94 6.47 12.80
CA ARG A 155 -17.11 7.73 13.54
C ARG A 155 -18.58 8.10 13.67
N PHE A 156 -19.37 7.90 12.61
CA PHE A 156 -20.82 8.11 12.69
C PHE A 156 -21.48 7.12 13.65
N LEU A 157 -21.17 5.83 13.57
CA LEU A 157 -21.72 4.81 14.48
C LEU A 157 -21.35 5.08 15.95
N TYR A 158 -20.15 5.60 16.20
CA TYR A 158 -19.71 6.02 17.52
C TYR A 158 -20.53 7.20 18.07
N LEU A 159 -20.80 8.20 17.23
CA LEU A 159 -21.68 9.34 17.60
C LEU A 159 -23.10 8.84 17.85
N LEU A 160 -23.63 8.00 16.98
CA LEU A 160 -24.96 7.43 17.11
C LEU A 160 -25.13 6.65 18.43
N ASN A 161 -24.11 5.89 18.85
CA ASN A 161 -24.14 5.12 20.09
C ASN A 161 -24.25 5.95 21.37
N ASN A 162 -24.01 7.27 21.28
CA ASN A 162 -24.17 8.19 22.39
C ASN A 162 -25.54 8.93 22.38
N GLU A 163 -26.28 8.85 21.26
CA GLU A 163 -27.46 9.66 21.01
C GLU A 163 -28.77 8.84 20.93
N ALA A 164 -28.69 7.58 20.51
CA ALA A 164 -29.86 6.72 20.35
C ALA A 164 -29.55 5.25 20.57
N ASP A 165 -30.57 4.50 21.00
CA ASP A 165 -30.50 3.03 21.05
C ASP A 165 -30.64 2.47 19.62
N PHE A 166 -29.66 1.66 19.20
CA PHE A 166 -29.70 1.01 17.91
C PHE A 166 -29.09 -0.40 17.97
N THR A 167 -29.31 -1.20 16.94
CA THR A 167 -28.65 -2.49 16.75
C THR A 167 -27.80 -2.46 15.49
N LEU A 168 -26.63 -3.11 15.50
CA LEU A 168 -25.77 -3.26 14.33
C LEU A 168 -25.95 -4.66 13.74
N CYS A 169 -26.48 -4.73 12.52
CA CYS A 169 -26.76 -6.00 11.84
C CYS A 169 -25.64 -6.41 10.91
N SER A 170 -24.97 -5.43 10.27
CA SER A 170 -23.78 -5.67 9.45
C SER A 170 -22.87 -4.45 9.41
N ILE A 171 -21.59 -4.70 9.17
CA ILE A 171 -20.59 -3.67 8.87
C ILE A 171 -19.58 -4.22 7.88
N GLU A 172 -19.34 -3.47 6.81
CA GLU A 172 -18.40 -3.89 5.78
C GLU A 172 -17.77 -2.66 5.09
N GLY A 173 -16.46 -2.73 4.79
CA GLY A 173 -15.77 -1.70 4.01
C GLY A 173 -14.34 -2.08 3.69
N GLY A 174 -13.84 -1.52 2.59
CA GLY A 174 -12.51 -1.79 2.06
C GLY A 174 -12.31 -3.24 1.62
N ASN A 175 -11.32 -3.49 0.76
CA ASN A 175 -11.04 -4.82 0.22
C ASN A 175 -9.55 -5.17 0.28
N LEU A 176 -8.67 -4.26 -0.16
CA LEU A 176 -7.24 -4.51 -0.33
C LEU A 176 -6.45 -3.94 0.84
N ARG A 177 -5.48 -4.70 1.36
CA ARG A 177 -4.60 -4.29 2.48
C ARG A 177 -3.79 -3.03 2.18
N ASN A 178 -3.37 -2.86 0.93
CA ASN A 178 -2.55 -1.75 0.46
C ASN A 178 -3.35 -0.57 -0.12
N ALA A 179 -4.68 -0.58 0.02
CA ALA A 179 -5.55 0.49 -0.42
C ALA A 179 -6.25 1.19 0.76
N ILE A 180 -6.45 2.50 0.65
CA ILE A 180 -7.31 3.28 1.54
C ILE A 180 -8.75 2.97 1.16
N ALA A 181 -9.58 2.57 2.13
CA ALA A 181 -10.96 2.18 1.89
C ALA A 181 -11.80 3.35 1.36
N ARG A 182 -12.33 3.23 0.14
CA ARG A 182 -13.14 4.28 -0.51
C ARG A 182 -14.64 4.10 -0.35
N GLU A 183 -15.07 2.93 0.11
CA GLU A 183 -16.47 2.59 0.34
C GLU A 183 -16.60 1.77 1.62
N ALA A 184 -17.67 2.05 2.39
CA ALA A 184 -18.07 1.27 3.55
C ALA A 184 -19.57 1.37 3.77
N HIS A 185 -20.17 0.33 4.32
CA HIS A 185 -21.57 0.34 4.69
C HIS A 185 -21.86 -0.41 5.98
N ALA A 186 -22.97 -0.06 6.60
CA ALA A 186 -23.52 -0.76 7.76
C ALA A 186 -25.04 -0.85 7.66
N VAL A 187 -25.61 -1.92 8.22
CA VAL A 187 -27.06 -2.03 8.42
C VAL A 187 -27.35 -1.91 9.90
N ILE A 188 -28.24 -0.97 10.23
CA ILE A 188 -28.66 -0.68 11.62
C ILE A 188 -30.16 -0.83 11.77
N GLY A 189 -30.62 -1.18 12.97
CA GLY A 189 -32.03 -1.13 13.37
C GLY A 189 -32.25 -0.02 14.38
N LEU A 190 -33.30 0.79 14.19
CA LEU A 190 -33.70 1.90 15.04
C LEU A 190 -35.18 1.80 15.46
N TYR A 191 -35.55 2.29 16.62
CA TYR A 191 -36.94 2.53 16.92
C TYR A 191 -37.52 3.67 16.08
N SER A 192 -38.80 3.61 15.77
CA SER A 192 -39.47 4.59 14.90
C SER A 192 -39.40 6.02 15.46
N GLU A 193 -39.39 6.17 16.76
CA GLU A 193 -39.30 7.44 17.50
C GLU A 193 -37.93 8.12 17.33
N ASP A 194 -36.86 7.37 17.18
CA ASP A 194 -35.49 7.90 17.06
C ASP A 194 -35.11 8.26 15.61
N LYS A 195 -35.90 7.82 14.63
CA LYS A 195 -35.59 7.97 13.20
C LYS A 195 -35.26 9.39 12.78
N GLU A 196 -36.06 10.38 13.19
CA GLU A 196 -35.86 11.76 12.77
C GLU A 196 -34.65 12.41 13.48
N GLN A 197 -34.41 12.06 14.75
CA GLN A 197 -33.22 12.48 15.48
C GLN A 197 -31.96 11.95 14.80
N VAL A 198 -31.92 10.68 14.41
CA VAL A 198 -30.80 10.04 13.72
C VAL A 198 -30.57 10.64 12.33
N ARG A 199 -31.63 11.01 11.60
CA ARG A 199 -31.51 11.72 10.32
C ARG A 199 -30.86 13.09 10.48
N VAL A 200 -31.28 13.85 11.50
CA VAL A 200 -30.67 15.16 11.80
C VAL A 200 -29.19 14.99 12.18
N LEU A 201 -28.87 13.99 13.01
CA LEU A 201 -27.50 13.66 13.37
C LEU A 201 -26.65 13.34 12.12
N LEU A 202 -27.18 12.49 11.23
CA LEU A 202 -26.49 12.11 10.00
C LEU A 202 -26.26 13.31 9.07
N ASN A 203 -27.26 14.18 8.90
CA ASN A 203 -27.14 15.37 8.05
C ASN A 203 -26.07 16.34 8.57
N ASN A 204 -26.03 16.57 9.88
CA ASN A 204 -24.99 17.39 10.49
C ASN A 204 -23.61 16.75 10.33
N TYR A 205 -23.52 15.46 10.59
CA TYR A 205 -22.28 14.72 10.40
C TYR A 205 -21.80 14.72 8.94
N THR A 206 -22.71 14.57 7.98
CA THR A 206 -22.39 14.66 6.54
C THR A 206 -21.80 16.02 6.19
N ALA A 207 -22.41 17.10 6.66
CA ALA A 207 -21.91 18.45 6.44
C ALA A 207 -20.50 18.66 7.03
N ASP A 208 -20.24 18.07 8.22
CA ASP A 208 -18.89 18.11 8.82
C ASP A 208 -17.87 17.38 7.95
N ILE A 209 -18.17 16.16 7.49
CA ILE A 209 -17.28 15.38 6.62
C ILE A 209 -17.06 16.07 5.27
N GLU A 210 -18.11 16.59 4.64
CA GLU A 210 -17.99 17.37 3.39
C GLU A 210 -17.07 18.59 3.57
N ASN A 211 -17.17 19.30 4.69
CA ASN A 211 -16.27 20.41 4.99
C ASN A 211 -14.83 19.97 5.27
N GLU A 212 -14.64 18.88 6.01
CA GLU A 212 -13.31 18.31 6.31
C GLU A 212 -12.58 17.86 5.02
N LEU A 213 -13.31 17.26 4.08
CA LEU A 213 -12.75 16.63 2.87
C LEU A 213 -12.93 17.46 1.58
N LYS A 214 -13.47 18.66 1.64
CA LYS A 214 -13.86 19.48 0.47
C LYS A 214 -12.78 19.68 -0.60
N HIS A 215 -11.50 19.65 -0.21
CA HIS A 215 -10.35 19.83 -1.12
C HIS A 215 -9.70 18.53 -1.56
N ILE A 216 -10.03 17.41 -0.91
CA ILE A 216 -9.34 16.14 -1.06
C ILE A 216 -10.27 15.10 -1.68
N ASP A 217 -11.47 14.96 -1.11
CA ASP A 217 -12.53 14.04 -1.54
C ASP A 217 -13.88 14.76 -1.69
N PRO A 218 -14.01 15.72 -2.62
CA PRO A 218 -15.20 16.59 -2.73
C PRO A 218 -16.49 15.85 -3.13
N ASN A 219 -16.37 14.59 -3.58
CA ASN A 219 -17.51 13.77 -4.01
C ASN A 219 -18.00 12.81 -2.93
N VAL A 220 -17.52 12.94 -1.68
CA VAL A 220 -17.95 12.09 -0.57
C VAL A 220 -19.47 12.17 -0.39
N GLN A 221 -20.09 11.00 -0.22
CA GLN A 221 -21.53 10.87 0.02
C GLN A 221 -21.76 9.95 1.21
N ILE A 222 -22.64 10.37 2.12
CA ILE A 222 -23.09 9.56 3.25
C ILE A 222 -24.62 9.51 3.18
N THR A 223 -25.18 8.33 2.99
CA THR A 223 -26.63 8.15 2.81
C THR A 223 -27.19 7.16 3.83
N MET A 224 -28.46 7.30 4.17
CA MET A 224 -29.22 6.35 4.98
C MET A 224 -30.53 6.03 4.27
N GLU A 225 -30.66 4.77 3.83
CA GLU A 225 -31.81 4.28 3.08
C GLU A 225 -32.49 3.13 3.82
N SER A 226 -33.83 3.05 3.72
CA SER A 226 -34.58 1.95 4.30
C SER A 226 -34.19 0.62 3.62
N THR A 227 -34.04 -0.43 4.41
CA THR A 227 -33.74 -1.78 3.91
C THR A 227 -34.65 -2.82 4.57
N ASP A 228 -34.67 -4.02 4.02
CA ASP A 228 -35.36 -5.14 4.62
C ASP A 228 -34.74 -5.51 5.98
N ARG A 229 -35.56 -6.08 6.85
CA ARG A 229 -35.10 -6.53 8.17
C ARG A 229 -34.14 -7.70 8.02
N PRO A 230 -32.86 -7.57 8.46
CA PRO A 230 -31.96 -8.70 8.57
C PRO A 230 -32.44 -9.72 9.62
N GLU A 231 -32.02 -10.96 9.50
CA GLU A 231 -32.37 -11.99 10.48
C GLU A 231 -31.61 -11.82 11.82
N LEU A 232 -30.35 -11.38 11.73
CA LEU A 232 -29.42 -11.35 12.87
C LEU A 232 -28.80 -9.96 13.06
N CYS A 233 -28.44 -9.67 14.32
CA CYS A 233 -27.65 -8.50 14.71
C CYS A 233 -26.62 -8.91 15.79
N LEU A 234 -25.68 -8.03 16.06
CA LEU A 234 -24.75 -8.15 17.18
C LEU A 234 -25.47 -7.98 18.53
N SER A 235 -24.97 -8.63 19.58
CA SER A 235 -25.32 -8.23 20.94
C SER A 235 -24.88 -6.77 21.19
N ASN A 236 -25.61 -6.03 22.02
CA ASN A 236 -25.25 -4.63 22.34
C ASN A 236 -23.82 -4.51 22.89
N PHE A 237 -23.41 -5.48 23.70
CA PHE A 237 -22.09 -5.53 24.30
C PHE A 237 -20.98 -5.68 23.24
N ASP A 238 -21.17 -6.58 22.27
CA ASP A 238 -20.18 -6.76 21.20
C ASP A 238 -20.21 -5.61 20.17
N MET A 239 -21.39 -5.06 19.89
CA MET A 239 -21.54 -3.87 19.05
C MET A 239 -20.71 -2.70 19.61
N GLU A 240 -20.88 -2.37 20.90
CA GLU A 240 -20.12 -1.29 21.53
C GLU A 240 -18.60 -1.52 21.49
N LYS A 241 -18.15 -2.75 21.79
CA LYS A 241 -16.72 -3.10 21.72
C LYS A 241 -16.14 -2.90 20.33
N VAL A 242 -16.84 -3.42 19.32
CA VAL A 242 -16.40 -3.33 17.91
C VAL A 242 -16.34 -1.88 17.46
N ILE A 243 -17.40 -1.09 17.71
CA ILE A 243 -17.45 0.32 17.34
C ILE A 243 -16.32 1.10 18.03
N ARG A 244 -16.13 0.93 19.33
CA ARG A 244 -15.07 1.62 20.09
C ARG A 244 -13.68 1.21 19.61
N ALA A 245 -13.44 -0.07 19.33
CA ALA A 245 -12.16 -0.56 18.85
C ALA A 245 -11.82 0.00 17.44
N LEU A 246 -12.77 -0.04 16.51
CA LEU A 246 -12.60 0.50 15.18
C LEU A 246 -12.43 2.02 15.19
N HIS A 247 -13.16 2.73 16.08
CA HIS A 247 -13.01 4.18 16.28
C HIS A 247 -11.64 4.54 16.82
N ALA A 248 -11.15 3.82 17.84
CA ALA A 248 -9.85 4.04 18.46
C ALA A 248 -8.66 3.55 17.60
N CYS A 249 -8.90 2.66 16.63
CA CYS A 249 -7.85 2.16 15.75
C CYS A 249 -7.17 3.31 15.00
N PRO A 250 -5.84 3.48 15.11
CA PRO A 250 -5.13 4.54 14.41
C PRO A 250 -5.17 4.32 12.89
N HIS A 251 -5.20 5.42 12.14
CA HIS A 251 -5.15 5.46 10.68
C HIS A 251 -4.46 6.73 10.21
N GLY A 252 -3.69 6.64 9.12
CA GLY A 252 -2.99 7.76 8.51
C GLY A 252 -1.52 7.81 8.86
N VAL A 253 -0.93 8.99 8.72
CA VAL A 253 0.47 9.26 9.06
C VAL A 253 0.64 9.28 10.58
N ILE A 254 1.62 8.53 11.08
CA ILE A 254 2.00 8.49 12.50
C ILE A 254 3.26 9.31 12.75
N GLY A 255 4.21 9.29 11.82
CA GLY A 255 5.45 10.06 11.93
C GLY A 255 5.98 10.44 10.55
N MET A 256 6.62 11.61 10.50
CA MET A 256 7.36 12.09 9.32
C MET A 256 8.84 11.81 9.51
N SER A 257 9.57 11.64 8.42
CA SER A 257 11.01 11.46 8.43
C SER A 257 11.70 12.71 8.96
N HIS A 258 12.71 12.51 9.82
CA HIS A 258 13.61 13.57 10.25
C HIS A 258 14.78 13.77 9.29
N ASP A 259 15.06 12.78 8.44
CA ASP A 259 16.19 12.77 7.51
C ASP A 259 15.81 13.33 6.13
N ILE A 260 14.51 13.26 5.74
CA ILE A 260 14.02 13.70 4.44
C ILE A 260 12.73 14.50 4.63
N GLU A 261 12.75 15.76 4.23
CA GLU A 261 11.58 16.64 4.31
C GLU A 261 10.43 16.12 3.43
N GLY A 262 9.22 16.13 3.97
CA GLY A 262 8.00 15.71 3.27
C GLY A 262 7.79 14.19 3.15
N LEU A 263 8.77 13.38 3.57
CA LEU A 263 8.64 11.92 3.55
C LEU A 263 7.89 11.41 4.78
N VAL A 264 6.90 10.54 4.57
CA VAL A 264 6.31 9.77 5.66
C VAL A 264 7.31 8.70 6.11
N GLU A 265 7.61 8.66 7.42
CA GLU A 265 8.42 7.59 8.00
C GLU A 265 7.55 6.41 8.42
N THR A 266 6.47 6.69 9.18
CA THR A 266 5.61 5.67 9.78
C THR A 266 4.14 5.98 9.52
N SER A 267 3.38 4.99 9.10
CA SER A 267 1.93 5.09 8.87
C SER A 267 1.20 3.81 9.22
N THR A 268 -0.12 3.91 9.33
CA THR A 268 -1.02 2.75 9.45
C THR A 268 -2.30 2.99 8.66
N ASN A 269 -2.85 1.93 8.07
CA ASN A 269 -4.08 1.97 7.29
C ASN A 269 -5.10 0.98 7.87
N LEU A 270 -6.29 1.46 8.25
CA LEU A 270 -7.46 0.61 8.51
C LEU A 270 -8.03 0.20 7.13
N ALA A 271 -7.56 -0.92 6.62
CA ALA A 271 -7.74 -1.31 5.23
C ALA A 271 -9.11 -1.94 4.96
N SER A 272 -9.54 -2.86 5.84
CA SER A 272 -10.80 -3.57 5.63
C SER A 272 -11.50 -3.93 6.93
N VAL A 273 -12.83 -3.96 6.87
CA VAL A 273 -13.71 -4.50 7.89
C VAL A 273 -14.68 -5.43 7.16
N LYS A 274 -14.77 -6.69 7.57
CA LYS A 274 -15.65 -7.68 6.97
C LYS A 274 -16.39 -8.44 8.05
N MET A 275 -17.71 -8.49 7.95
CA MET A 275 -18.57 -9.23 8.86
C MET A 275 -19.23 -10.39 8.12
N ARG A 276 -19.23 -11.57 8.74
CA ARG A 276 -19.86 -12.77 8.20
C ARG A 276 -20.57 -13.55 9.29
N HIS A 277 -21.61 -14.26 8.93
CA HIS A 277 -22.23 -15.27 9.78
C HIS A 277 -21.49 -16.61 9.62
N GLU A 278 -21.12 -17.23 10.74
CA GLU A 278 -20.53 -18.57 10.79
C GLU A 278 -21.56 -19.56 11.35
N ALA A 279 -22.17 -20.30 10.45
CA ALA A 279 -23.30 -21.17 10.77
C ALA A 279 -22.93 -22.31 11.75
N GLU A 280 -21.68 -22.80 11.71
CA GLU A 280 -21.22 -23.91 12.55
C GLU A 280 -21.11 -23.53 14.04
N THR A 281 -20.72 -22.29 14.32
CA THR A 281 -20.53 -21.76 15.68
C THR A 281 -21.68 -20.87 16.14
N GLU A 282 -22.64 -20.59 15.27
CA GLU A 282 -23.73 -19.62 15.49
C GLU A 282 -23.20 -18.24 15.96
N GLN A 283 -22.08 -17.79 15.37
CA GLN A 283 -21.44 -16.52 15.69
C GLN A 283 -21.42 -15.57 14.49
N LEU A 284 -21.37 -14.26 14.80
CA LEU A 284 -21.01 -13.23 13.85
C LEU A 284 -19.52 -12.95 13.98
N ILE A 285 -18.78 -13.21 12.90
CA ILE A 285 -17.33 -13.01 12.86
C ILE A 285 -17.03 -11.68 12.17
N ILE A 286 -16.29 -10.80 12.86
CA ILE A 286 -15.82 -9.55 12.26
C ILE A 286 -14.30 -9.63 12.12
N THR A 287 -13.83 -9.58 10.88
CA THR A 287 -12.41 -9.56 10.55
C THR A 287 -12.01 -8.14 10.15
N VAL A 288 -11.01 -7.61 10.84
CA VAL A 288 -10.43 -6.29 10.59
C VAL A 288 -9.02 -6.47 10.07
N GLY A 289 -8.74 -5.93 8.88
CA GLY A 289 -7.42 -5.90 8.28
C GLY A 289 -6.81 -4.50 8.36
N THR A 290 -5.57 -4.42 8.85
CA THR A 290 -4.80 -3.18 8.90
C THR A 290 -3.40 -3.42 8.33
N SER A 291 -2.78 -2.38 7.75
CA SER A 291 -1.42 -2.46 7.22
C SER A 291 -0.58 -1.32 7.80
N GLN A 292 0.57 -1.64 8.36
CA GLN A 292 1.52 -0.71 8.95
C GLN A 292 2.77 -0.61 8.09
N ARG A 293 3.30 0.59 7.94
CA ARG A 293 4.51 0.87 7.17
C ARG A 293 5.47 1.74 7.96
N SER A 294 6.76 1.43 7.85
CA SER A 294 7.83 2.33 8.34
C SER A 294 9.16 1.97 7.68
N SER A 295 10.00 2.98 7.45
CA SER A 295 11.41 2.77 7.09
C SER A 295 12.28 2.37 8.30
N ILE A 296 11.73 2.50 9.52
CA ILE A 296 12.39 2.13 10.78
C ILE A 296 11.69 0.92 11.40
N GLU A 297 12.40 -0.20 11.52
CA GLU A 297 11.85 -1.48 11.97
C GLU A 297 11.18 -1.40 13.35
N SER A 298 11.82 -0.70 14.31
CA SER A 298 11.26 -0.52 15.65
C SER A 298 9.97 0.31 15.64
N CYS A 299 9.86 1.32 14.79
CA CYS A 299 8.65 2.14 14.63
C CYS A 299 7.52 1.34 13.95
N LYS A 300 7.84 0.51 12.94
CA LYS A 300 6.90 -0.42 12.32
C LYS A 300 6.29 -1.37 13.35
N ASN A 301 7.14 -1.98 14.18
CA ASN A 301 6.70 -2.88 15.23
C ASN A 301 5.91 -2.15 16.33
N MET A 302 6.31 -0.93 16.69
CA MET A 302 5.59 -0.09 17.67
C MET A 302 4.16 0.16 17.22
N ILE A 303 3.94 0.65 16.00
CA ILE A 303 2.59 0.95 15.51
C ILE A 303 1.75 -0.33 15.32
N ALA A 304 2.34 -1.45 14.87
CA ALA A 304 1.65 -2.73 14.77
C ALA A 304 1.19 -3.22 16.15
N ASN A 305 2.04 -3.10 17.17
CA ASN A 305 1.69 -3.46 18.55
C ASN A 305 0.64 -2.53 19.15
N GLN A 306 0.66 -1.23 18.81
CA GLN A 306 -0.37 -0.28 19.24
C GLN A 306 -1.75 -0.65 18.66
N VAL A 307 -1.83 -0.94 17.35
CA VAL A 307 -3.04 -1.43 16.69
C VAL A 307 -3.52 -2.74 17.35
N ALA A 308 -2.61 -3.69 17.55
CA ALA A 308 -2.94 -4.96 18.20
C ALA A 308 -3.47 -4.75 19.63
N SER A 309 -2.92 -3.80 20.38
CA SER A 309 -3.36 -3.50 21.75
C SER A 309 -4.79 -2.99 21.79
N VAL A 310 -5.17 -2.09 20.86
CA VAL A 310 -6.55 -1.59 20.73
C VAL A 310 -7.53 -2.75 20.56
N PHE A 311 -7.27 -3.64 19.62
CA PHE A 311 -8.17 -4.76 19.35
C PHE A 311 -8.17 -5.84 20.44
N LYS A 312 -7.01 -6.13 21.04
CA LYS A 312 -6.92 -7.06 22.19
C LYS A 312 -7.68 -6.55 23.41
N LEU A 313 -7.60 -5.26 23.72
CA LEU A 313 -8.40 -4.64 24.79
C LEU A 313 -9.90 -4.79 24.57
N ALA A 314 -10.35 -4.81 23.31
CA ALA A 314 -11.73 -5.07 22.92
C ALA A 314 -12.07 -6.58 22.82
N GLY A 315 -11.14 -7.47 23.15
CA GLY A 315 -11.38 -8.91 23.16
C GLY A 315 -11.23 -9.62 21.81
N ALA A 316 -10.62 -8.99 20.81
CA ALA A 316 -10.32 -9.65 19.54
C ALA A 316 -9.09 -10.56 19.62
N ILE A 317 -9.09 -11.62 18.82
CA ILE A 317 -7.89 -12.41 18.52
C ILE A 317 -7.10 -11.64 17.47
N VAL A 318 -5.82 -11.36 17.75
CA VAL A 318 -4.98 -10.55 16.88
C VAL A 318 -3.75 -11.32 16.45
N THR A 319 -3.50 -11.33 15.14
CA THR A 319 -2.32 -11.92 14.51
C THR A 319 -1.61 -10.89 13.65
N HIS A 320 -0.28 -11.01 13.57
CA HIS A 320 0.54 -10.25 12.65
C HIS A 320 1.00 -11.17 11.52
N GLY A 321 1.00 -10.66 10.29
CA GLY A 321 1.69 -11.32 9.18
C GLY A 321 3.21 -11.20 9.32
N ASP A 322 3.94 -11.94 8.50
CA ASP A 322 5.42 -11.95 8.50
C ASP A 322 5.99 -10.56 8.17
N GLY A 323 5.34 -9.83 7.28
CA GLY A 323 5.79 -8.53 6.81
C GLY A 323 7.04 -8.60 5.94
N TYR A 324 7.63 -7.42 5.73
CA TYR A 324 8.94 -7.25 5.10
C TYR A 324 9.65 -6.05 5.72
N PRO A 325 11.00 -6.07 5.79
CA PRO A 325 11.79 -5.00 6.39
C PRO A 325 11.81 -3.75 5.50
N GLY A 326 12.09 -2.59 6.12
CA GLY A 326 12.37 -1.35 5.41
C GLY A 326 13.85 -1.19 5.08
N TRP A 327 14.12 -0.29 4.18
CA TRP A 327 15.44 0.22 3.88
C TRP A 327 15.51 1.66 4.39
N LYS A 328 16.16 1.84 5.56
CA LYS A 328 16.28 3.16 6.18
C LYS A 328 17.10 4.09 5.28
N PRO A 329 16.63 5.31 4.96
CA PRO A 329 17.36 6.30 4.19
C PRO A 329 18.74 6.62 4.81
N ASN A 330 19.77 6.65 3.96
CA ASN A 330 21.14 7.04 4.38
C ASN A 330 21.69 8.17 3.49
N PRO A 331 21.49 9.44 3.83
CA PRO A 331 22.02 10.57 3.06
C PRO A 331 23.55 10.62 2.95
N SER A 332 24.26 9.88 3.81
CA SER A 332 25.73 9.80 3.80
C SER A 332 26.29 8.61 3.01
N SER A 333 25.45 7.86 2.31
CA SER A 333 25.82 6.72 1.47
C SER A 333 26.87 7.12 0.42
N ALA A 334 27.93 6.31 0.32
CA ALA A 334 29.00 6.55 -0.66
C ALA A 334 28.50 6.31 -2.09
N ILE A 335 27.72 5.27 -2.31
CA ILE A 335 27.17 4.98 -3.66
C ILE A 335 26.12 6.02 -4.07
N LEU A 336 25.34 6.55 -3.15
CA LEU A 336 24.43 7.66 -3.44
C LEU A 336 25.20 8.87 -3.98
N LYS A 337 26.29 9.26 -3.33
CA LYS A 337 27.14 10.36 -3.78
C LYS A 337 27.67 10.11 -5.20
N VAL A 338 28.19 8.91 -5.47
CA VAL A 338 28.66 8.53 -6.81
C VAL A 338 27.53 8.64 -7.83
N ALA A 339 26.35 8.12 -7.54
CA ALA A 339 25.20 8.14 -8.46
C ALA A 339 24.73 9.59 -8.75
N VAL A 340 24.64 10.44 -7.73
CA VAL A 340 24.26 11.85 -7.88
C VAL A 340 25.29 12.63 -8.71
N GLU A 341 26.58 12.48 -8.41
CA GLU A 341 27.67 13.16 -9.13
C GLU A 341 27.75 12.68 -10.58
N SER A 342 27.54 11.39 -10.84
CA SER A 342 27.45 10.80 -12.16
C SER A 342 26.32 11.41 -12.98
N TYR A 343 25.11 11.44 -12.43
CA TYR A 343 23.96 12.01 -13.11
C TYR A 343 24.16 13.49 -13.45
N LYS A 344 24.67 14.27 -12.48
CA LYS A 344 24.97 15.70 -12.67
C LYS A 344 26.04 15.95 -13.75
N ARG A 345 27.09 15.12 -13.78
CA ARG A 345 28.16 15.19 -14.81
C ARG A 345 27.63 14.89 -16.22
N LEU A 346 26.76 13.88 -16.36
CA LEU A 346 26.25 13.45 -17.65
C LEU A 346 25.18 14.39 -18.22
N PHE A 347 24.30 14.92 -17.38
CA PHE A 347 23.09 15.60 -17.82
C PHE A 347 23.02 17.09 -17.42
N GLY A 348 23.97 17.58 -16.63
CA GLY A 348 24.03 18.99 -16.22
C GLY A 348 22.96 19.44 -15.22
N VAL A 349 22.16 18.53 -14.72
CA VAL A 349 21.10 18.76 -13.73
C VAL A 349 21.28 17.84 -12.52
N GLU A 350 20.84 18.27 -11.37
CA GLU A 350 20.89 17.47 -10.15
C GLU A 350 19.68 16.51 -10.10
N PRO A 351 19.88 15.20 -9.87
CA PRO A 351 18.76 14.28 -9.73
C PRO A 351 18.03 14.53 -8.43
N LYS A 352 16.77 14.14 -8.36
CA LYS A 352 15.99 14.18 -7.13
C LYS A 352 16.32 12.95 -6.29
N VAL A 353 16.91 13.17 -5.12
CA VAL A 353 17.15 12.10 -4.15
C VAL A 353 15.89 11.90 -3.32
N LYS A 354 15.39 10.68 -3.27
CA LYS A 354 14.12 10.32 -2.63
C LYS A 354 14.24 9.06 -1.78
N ALA A 355 13.24 8.86 -0.95
CA ALA A 355 12.87 7.55 -0.42
C ALA A 355 11.37 7.36 -0.63
N ILE A 356 10.95 6.13 -0.79
CA ILE A 356 9.54 5.82 -1.05
C ILE A 356 8.88 5.21 0.21
N HIS A 357 7.66 5.64 0.49
CA HIS A 357 6.86 5.05 1.58
C HIS A 357 6.08 3.80 1.09
N ALA A 358 6.72 3.00 0.25
CA ALA A 358 6.28 1.70 -0.27
C ALA A 358 7.43 0.70 -0.13
N GLY A 359 7.19 -0.58 -0.45
CA GLY A 359 8.21 -1.62 -0.38
C GLY A 359 9.10 -1.64 -1.63
N LEU A 360 10.37 -1.99 -1.44
CA LEU A 360 11.32 -2.41 -2.47
C LEU A 360 12.07 -3.64 -1.94
N GLU A 361 12.55 -4.51 -2.81
CA GLU A 361 13.36 -5.69 -2.42
C GLU A 361 14.61 -5.34 -1.60
N CYS A 362 15.13 -4.11 -1.78
CA CYS A 362 16.29 -3.57 -1.06
C CYS A 362 16.21 -3.75 0.47
N GLY A 363 15.00 -3.65 1.05
CA GLY A 363 14.80 -3.88 2.48
C GLY A 363 15.13 -5.32 2.89
N LEU A 364 14.75 -6.32 2.07
CA LEU A 364 15.03 -7.74 2.30
C LEU A 364 16.51 -8.06 2.19
N PHE A 365 17.23 -7.41 1.28
CA PHE A 365 18.67 -7.58 1.15
C PHE A 365 19.41 -7.09 2.40
N LEU A 366 19.03 -5.94 2.97
CA LEU A 366 19.65 -5.43 4.21
C LEU A 366 19.45 -6.33 5.42
N GLU A 367 18.39 -7.11 5.49
CA GLU A 367 18.19 -8.08 6.57
C GLU A 367 19.31 -9.14 6.57
N LYS A 368 19.80 -9.52 5.40
CA LYS A 368 20.81 -10.57 5.21
C LYS A 368 22.23 -10.01 5.02
N TYR A 369 22.32 -8.79 4.51
CA TYR A 369 23.56 -8.07 4.22
C TYR A 369 23.51 -6.67 4.85
N PRO A 370 23.64 -6.55 6.19
CA PRO A 370 23.42 -5.27 6.89
C PRO A 370 24.39 -4.13 6.54
N SER A 371 25.54 -4.47 5.93
CA SER A 371 26.55 -3.51 5.49
C SER A 371 26.41 -3.05 4.03
N LEU A 372 25.41 -3.58 3.31
CA LEU A 372 25.22 -3.28 1.89
C LEU A 372 24.87 -1.81 1.69
N ASP A 373 25.65 -1.09 0.88
CA ASP A 373 25.37 0.29 0.48
C ASP A 373 24.59 0.28 -0.84
N MET A 374 23.43 0.94 -0.88
CA MET A 374 22.47 0.73 -1.97
C MET A 374 21.90 2.04 -2.51
N VAL A 375 21.60 2.04 -3.81
CA VAL A 375 20.74 3.03 -4.49
C VAL A 375 19.83 2.32 -5.48
N SER A 376 18.67 2.95 -5.77
CA SER A 376 17.78 2.49 -6.83
C SER A 376 17.52 3.62 -7.81
N PHE A 377 17.56 3.33 -9.12
CA PHE A 377 17.26 4.24 -10.21
C PHE A 377 16.86 3.47 -11.48
N GLY A 378 16.15 4.12 -12.39
CA GLY A 378 15.63 3.49 -13.59
C GLY A 378 15.22 4.50 -14.66
N PRO A 379 14.73 4.03 -15.83
CA PRO A 379 14.10 4.86 -16.84
C PRO A 379 12.67 5.24 -16.44
N THR A 380 12.00 6.05 -17.27
CA THR A 380 10.59 6.40 -17.01
C THR A 380 9.66 5.32 -17.54
N LEU A 381 8.90 4.71 -16.61
CA LEU A 381 7.80 3.79 -16.86
C LEU A 381 6.49 4.43 -16.41
N ARG A 382 5.37 4.07 -17.04
CA ARG A 382 4.03 4.52 -16.64
C ARG A 382 3.01 3.42 -16.90
N GLY A 383 1.99 3.39 -16.04
CA GLY A 383 0.92 2.40 -16.15
C GLY A 383 1.35 0.97 -15.89
N VAL A 384 2.44 0.77 -15.14
CA VAL A 384 2.93 -0.55 -14.74
C VAL A 384 1.81 -1.40 -14.13
N HIS A 385 1.94 -2.71 -14.20
CA HIS A 385 0.93 -3.69 -13.74
C HIS A 385 -0.42 -3.61 -14.48
N SER A 386 -0.47 -2.94 -15.62
CA SER A 386 -1.67 -2.84 -16.45
C SER A 386 -1.36 -2.90 -17.95
N PRO A 387 -2.35 -3.19 -18.81
CA PRO A 387 -2.16 -3.13 -20.27
C PRO A 387 -1.84 -1.73 -20.83
N ASP A 388 -1.87 -0.69 -20.00
CA ASP A 388 -1.42 0.67 -20.34
C ASP A 388 0.06 0.89 -20.06
N GLU A 389 0.78 -0.15 -19.65
CA GLU A 389 2.21 -0.11 -19.36
C GLU A 389 3.00 0.37 -20.59
N ARG A 390 3.84 1.37 -20.35
CA ARG A 390 4.68 1.99 -21.39
C ARG A 390 5.98 2.53 -20.83
N MET A 391 7.02 2.47 -21.65
CA MET A 391 8.37 2.94 -21.34
C MET A 391 8.72 4.13 -22.22
N LEU A 392 9.23 5.21 -21.63
CA LEU A 392 9.67 6.40 -22.38
C LEU A 392 11.07 6.17 -22.98
N ILE A 393 11.12 5.92 -24.28
CA ILE A 393 12.32 5.51 -25.02
C ILE A 393 13.54 6.41 -24.78
N PRO A 394 13.45 7.78 -24.83
CA PRO A 394 14.61 8.64 -24.60
C PRO A 394 15.25 8.49 -23.20
N THR A 395 14.49 7.98 -22.22
CA THR A 395 15.02 7.82 -20.86
C THR A 395 15.84 6.55 -20.67
N VAL A 396 15.71 5.57 -21.58
CA VAL A 396 16.48 4.33 -21.57
C VAL A 396 17.97 4.62 -21.86
N ASP A 397 18.26 5.48 -22.85
CA ASP A 397 19.65 5.90 -23.11
C ASP A 397 20.28 6.63 -21.92
N LYS A 398 19.52 7.50 -21.27
CA LYS A 398 19.97 8.20 -20.06
C LYS A 398 20.24 7.22 -18.90
N PHE A 399 19.32 6.30 -18.65
CA PHE A 399 19.46 5.26 -17.64
C PHE A 399 20.71 4.40 -17.90
N TRP A 400 20.90 3.92 -19.12
CA TRP A 400 22.07 3.14 -19.50
C TRP A 400 23.38 3.90 -19.30
N ARG A 401 23.47 5.13 -19.79
CA ARG A 401 24.66 5.99 -19.62
C ARG A 401 24.94 6.28 -18.15
N HIS A 402 23.89 6.51 -17.35
CA HIS A 402 24.02 6.71 -15.91
C HIS A 402 24.57 5.47 -15.22
N LEU A 403 24.03 4.29 -15.51
CA LEU A 403 24.51 3.02 -14.98
C LEU A 403 26.01 2.78 -15.30
N LEU A 404 26.39 2.97 -16.56
CA LEU A 404 27.79 2.80 -16.97
C LEU A 404 28.74 3.76 -16.25
N ASP A 405 28.35 5.03 -16.15
CA ASP A 405 29.18 6.04 -15.49
C ASP A 405 29.29 5.82 -13.98
N VAL A 406 28.21 5.32 -13.32
CA VAL A 406 28.26 4.88 -11.92
C VAL A 406 29.25 3.73 -11.76
N LEU A 407 29.19 2.69 -12.61
CA LEU A 407 30.08 1.53 -12.51
C LEU A 407 31.55 1.89 -12.63
N VAL A 408 31.89 2.82 -13.53
CA VAL A 408 33.28 3.30 -13.71
C VAL A 408 33.78 4.09 -12.49
N ASN A 409 32.88 4.78 -11.79
CA ASN A 409 33.24 5.70 -10.71
C ASN A 409 33.06 5.09 -9.30
N ILE A 410 32.64 3.83 -9.18
CA ILE A 410 32.63 3.11 -7.89
C ILE A 410 34.08 2.99 -7.40
N PRO A 411 34.42 3.45 -6.17
CA PRO A 411 35.77 3.33 -5.62
C PRO A 411 36.22 1.89 -5.54
N ALA A 412 37.48 1.64 -5.89
CA ALA A 412 38.08 0.31 -5.66
C ALA A 412 38.04 -0.03 -4.16
N ARG A 413 37.81 -1.30 -3.84
CA ARG A 413 37.90 -1.80 -2.47
C ARG A 413 39.31 -1.48 -1.91
N SER A 414 39.35 -0.78 -0.78
CA SER A 414 40.59 -0.46 -0.05
C SER A 414 41.13 -1.68 0.69
#